data_b4c0a57aac68b1829482839729ff56e1
#
_entry.id   b4c0a57aac68b1829482839729ff56e1
#
_cell.length_a   1.000
_cell.length_b   1.000
_cell.length_c   1.000
_cell.angle_alpha   90.00
_cell.angle_beta   90.00
_cell.angle_gamma   90.00
#
_symmetry.space_group_name_H-M   'P 1'
#
loop_
_entity.id
_entity.type
_entity.pdbx_description
1 polymer ?
#
loop_
_entity_poly.entity_id
_entity_poly.type
_entity_poly.pdbx_seq_one_letter_code
_entity_poly.pdbx_strand_id
1 'polypeptide(L)' 'MYLQKINLKNKYALVTGAGKGLGRACSIALAEAGATVIALSRTSSDLDKLEKEIKKIKRKIIKIPCDVMNY' A
#
# COMPACT_ATOMS: atom_id res chain seq x y z
N MET A 1 7.22 -8.18 9.79
CA MET A 1 6.38 -7.13 10.38
C MET A 1 5.28 -7.75 11.20
N TYR A 2 4.99 -7.17 12.31
CA TYR A 2 4.11 -7.78 13.29
C TYR A 2 2.85 -6.93 13.50
N LEU A 3 1.82 -7.22 12.71
CA LEU A 3 0.60 -6.40 12.71
C LEU A 3 -0.66 -7.15 13.12
N GLN A 4 -0.53 -8.39 13.56
CA GLN A 4 -1.68 -9.27 13.68
C GLN A 4 -2.74 -8.85 14.71
N LYS A 5 -2.41 -7.99 15.65
CA LYS A 5 -3.37 -7.52 16.65
C LYS A 5 -3.72 -6.04 16.51
N ILE A 6 -3.28 -5.42 15.42
CA ILE A 6 -3.53 -4.01 15.18
C ILE A 6 -4.79 -3.88 14.34
N ASN A 7 -5.73 -3.09 14.82
CA ASN A 7 -6.92 -2.75 14.05
C ASN A 7 -6.76 -1.34 13.51
N LEU A 8 -6.59 -1.22 12.20
CA LEU A 8 -6.39 0.05 11.52
C LEU A 8 -7.63 0.50 10.75
N LYS A 9 -8.78 -0.03 11.07
CA LYS A 9 -10.02 0.38 10.45
C LYS A 9 -10.18 1.89 10.55
N ASN A 10 -10.53 2.53 9.43
CA ASN A 10 -10.69 3.98 9.31
C ASN A 10 -9.38 4.77 9.48
N LYS A 11 -8.24 4.11 9.32
CA LYS A 11 -6.93 4.76 9.31
C LYS A 11 -6.36 4.80 7.90
N TYR A 12 -5.45 5.73 7.68
CA TYR A 12 -4.72 5.84 6.41
C TYR A 12 -3.25 5.54 6.66
N ALA A 13 -2.63 4.84 5.73
CA ALA A 13 -1.21 4.52 5.83
C ALA A 13 -0.51 4.92 4.53
N LEU A 14 0.50 5.77 4.64
CA LEU A 14 1.28 6.23 3.50
C LEU A 14 2.50 5.34 3.34
N VAL A 15 2.67 4.75 2.16
CA VAL A 15 3.81 3.87 1.88
C VAL A 15 4.52 4.37 0.62
N THR A 16 5.79 4.76 0.77
CA THR A 16 6.63 5.11 -0.38
C THR A 16 7.33 3.86 -0.89
N GLY A 17 7.58 3.79 -2.20
CA GLY A 17 8.16 2.60 -2.81
C GLY A 17 7.24 1.39 -2.70
N ALA A 18 5.94 1.60 -2.75
CA ALA A 18 4.94 0.60 -2.42
C ALA A 18 4.84 -0.55 -3.44
N GLY A 19 5.33 -0.33 -4.64
CA GLY A 19 5.14 -1.30 -5.72
C GLY A 19 6.08 -2.50 -5.70
N LYS A 20 7.13 -2.49 -4.90
CA LYS A 20 8.16 -3.54 -4.92
C LYS A 20 8.63 -3.89 -3.53
N GLY A 21 9.09 -5.14 -3.39
CA GLY A 21 9.82 -5.62 -2.23
C GLY A 21 9.11 -5.36 -0.91
N LEU A 22 9.84 -4.80 0.04
CA LEU A 22 9.33 -4.56 1.37
C LEU A 22 8.15 -3.57 1.38
N GLY A 23 8.21 -2.55 0.53
CA GLY A 23 7.11 -1.58 0.43
C GLY A 23 5.81 -2.23 0.01
N ARG A 24 5.87 -3.16 -0.95
CA ARG A 24 4.71 -3.91 -1.39
C ARG A 24 4.18 -4.79 -0.27
N ALA A 25 5.05 -5.51 0.42
CA ALA A 25 4.66 -6.38 1.52
C ALA A 25 4.04 -5.59 2.68
N CYS A 26 4.62 -4.43 3.02
CA CYS A 26 4.07 -3.57 4.05
C CYS A 26 2.69 -3.04 3.67
N SER A 27 2.50 -2.67 2.40
CA SER A 27 1.20 -2.17 1.92
C SER A 27 0.12 -3.23 2.08
N ILE A 28 0.42 -4.46 1.72
CA ILE A 28 -0.54 -5.56 1.84
C ILE A 28 -0.86 -5.82 3.32
N ALA A 29 0.17 -5.84 4.18
CA ALA A 29 -0.02 -6.07 5.61
C ALA A 29 -0.88 -4.98 6.25
N LEU A 30 -0.64 -3.71 5.89
CA LEU A 30 -1.43 -2.60 6.40
C LEU A 30 -2.88 -2.69 5.93
N ALA A 31 -3.09 -3.07 4.66
CA ALA A 31 -4.43 -3.26 4.14
C ALA A 31 -5.15 -4.40 4.86
N GLU A 32 -4.46 -5.49 5.13
CA GLU A 32 -5.03 -6.61 5.88
C GLU A 32 -5.44 -6.20 7.28
N ALA A 33 -4.71 -5.26 7.89
CA ALA A 33 -5.04 -4.73 9.21
C ALA A 33 -6.20 -3.73 9.17
N GLY A 34 -6.70 -3.39 7.99
CA GLY A 34 -7.88 -2.54 7.84
C GLY A 34 -7.60 -1.13 7.35
N ALA A 35 -6.34 -0.74 7.19
CA ALA A 35 -6.00 0.61 6.74
C ALA A 35 -6.32 0.82 5.27
N THR A 36 -6.64 2.06 4.92
CA THR A 36 -6.64 2.46 3.51
C THR A 36 -5.21 2.85 3.17
N VAL A 37 -4.61 2.13 2.24
CA VAL A 37 -3.21 2.34 1.87
C VAL A 37 -3.12 3.45 0.84
N ILE A 38 -2.24 4.44 1.10
CA ILE A 38 -1.88 5.46 0.11
C ILE A 38 -0.52 5.06 -0.42
N ALA A 39 -0.50 4.51 -1.63
CA ALA A 39 0.69 3.89 -2.20
C ALA A 39 1.37 4.83 -3.20
N LEU A 40 2.62 5.16 -2.93
CA LEU A 40 3.44 5.99 -3.80
C LEU A 40 4.53 5.17 -4.47
N SER A 41 4.66 5.31 -5.78
CA SER A 41 5.71 4.66 -6.54
C SER A 41 5.93 5.43 -7.82
N ARG A 42 7.16 5.35 -8.37
CA ARG A 42 7.45 5.96 -9.68
C ARG A 42 6.82 5.18 -10.83
N THR A 43 6.53 3.92 -10.61
CA THR A 43 6.08 3.01 -11.67
C THR A 43 4.60 2.69 -11.49
N SER A 44 3.76 3.22 -12.36
CA SER A 44 2.32 3.00 -12.25
C SER A 44 1.93 1.54 -12.48
N SER A 45 2.68 0.79 -13.30
CA SER A 45 2.38 -0.63 -13.49
C SER A 45 2.57 -1.43 -12.19
N ASP A 46 3.55 -1.07 -11.36
CA ASP A 46 3.74 -1.70 -10.06
C ASP A 46 2.57 -1.39 -9.13
N LEU A 47 2.08 -0.15 -9.17
CA LEU A 47 0.91 0.24 -8.39
C LEU A 47 -0.35 -0.50 -8.82
N ASP A 48 -0.50 -0.74 -10.13
CA ASP A 48 -1.64 -1.51 -10.64
C ASP A 48 -1.61 -2.95 -10.15
N LYS A 49 -0.42 -3.56 -10.10
CA LYS A 49 -0.27 -4.91 -9.56
C LYS A 49 -0.62 -4.95 -8.08
N LEU A 50 -0.16 -3.97 -7.32
CA LEU A 50 -0.47 -3.87 -5.91
C LEU A 50 -1.98 -3.67 -5.69
N GLU A 51 -2.59 -2.85 -6.51
CA GLU A 51 -4.03 -2.63 -6.43
C GLU A 51 -4.80 -3.93 -6.60
N LYS A 52 -4.41 -4.76 -7.57
CA LYS A 52 -5.06 -6.05 -7.78
C LYS A 52 -4.95 -6.92 -6.54
N GLU A 53 -3.78 -6.96 -5.91
CA GLU A 53 -3.58 -7.76 -4.69
C GLU A 53 -4.45 -7.26 -3.53
N ILE A 54 -4.51 -5.94 -3.35
CA ILE A 54 -5.29 -5.35 -2.26
C ILE A 54 -6.79 -5.53 -2.50
N LYS A 55 -7.24 -5.42 -3.73
CA LYS A 55 -8.65 -5.65 -4.05
C LYS A 55 -9.09 -7.09 -3.86
N LYS A 56 -8.18 -8.06 -4.04
CA LYS A 56 -8.49 -9.46 -3.78
C LYS A 56 -8.90 -9.69 -2.33
N ILE A 57 -8.35 -8.94 -1.40
CA ILE A 57 -8.71 -9.03 0.02
C ILE A 57 -9.78 -8.03 0.41
N LYS A 58 -10.42 -7.40 -0.57
CA LYS A 58 -11.54 -6.46 -0.39
C LYS A 58 -11.15 -5.27 0.48
N ARG A 59 -9.95 -4.74 0.27
CA ARG A 59 -9.46 -3.55 0.95
C ARG A 59 -9.33 -2.39 -0.02
N LYS A 60 -9.01 -1.21 0.51
CA LYS A 60 -8.93 0.02 -0.26
C LYS A 60 -7.50 0.47 -0.47
N ILE A 61 -7.23 1.05 -1.63
CA ILE A 61 -5.93 1.60 -1.95
C ILE A 61 -6.10 2.88 -2.75
N ILE A 62 -5.24 3.86 -2.48
CA ILE A 62 -5.13 5.09 -3.25
C ILE A 62 -3.76 5.06 -3.91
N LYS A 63 -3.71 5.08 -5.23
CA LYS A 63 -2.45 5.04 -5.99
C LYS A 63 -2.01 6.44 -6.34
N ILE A 64 -0.75 6.76 -6.05
CA ILE A 64 -0.17 8.05 -6.43
C ILE A 64 1.14 7.77 -7.16
N PRO A 65 1.14 7.76 -8.51
CA PRO A 65 2.38 7.60 -9.25
C PRO A 65 3.19 8.90 -9.15
N CYS A 66 4.30 8.85 -8.45
CA CYS A 66 5.17 10.00 -8.31
C CYS A 66 6.57 9.58 -7.91
N ASP A 67 7.53 10.46 -8.18
CA ASP A 67 8.91 10.25 -7.78
C ASP A 67 9.20 11.10 -6.55
N VAL A 68 9.12 10.47 -5.38
CA VAL A 68 9.34 11.18 -4.11
C VAL A 68 10.81 11.53 -3.88
N MET A 69 11.69 11.02 -4.70
CA MET A 69 13.13 11.32 -4.60
C MET A 69 13.51 12.55 -5.41
N ASN A 70 12.62 13.10 -6.18
CA ASN A 70 12.87 14.23 -7.06
C ASN A 70 12.29 15.50 -6.44
N TYR A 71 13.13 16.20 -5.73
CA TYR A 71 12.73 17.46 -5.14
C TYR A 71 13.11 18.60 -6.05
#